data_a0d775e3bb8c7a8ce1dd7f04a35f26ce
#
_entry.id   a0d775e3bb8c7a8ce1dd7f04a35f26ce
#
_cell.length_a   1.000
_cell.length_b   1.000
_cell.length_c   1.000
_cell.angle_alpha   90.00
_cell.angle_beta   90.00
_cell.angle_gamma   90.00
#
_symmetry.space_group_name_H-M   'P 1'
#
loop_
_entity.id
_entity.type
_entity.pdbx_description
1 polymer ?
#
loop_
_entity_poly.entity_id
_entity_poly.type
_entity_poly.pdbx_seq_one_letter_code
_entity_poly.pdbx_strand_id
1 'polypeptide(L)'
;MAEQKYTISDIIESYISGDWGNDEPTEDASCPVSCIRGADIVPIYNSEYNNIPLRYISEKSLSNRALQEGDIVIEKSGGSPTQSTGRVVYISKELLEEKQNIVCSNFCAAFRIKPEWDAKYVYYYLQHIYNAGVFFNFEGKTSGLKNLIMDTAFKSITIKKIAIETQRSIATVLSTIESKMASNRAINHYLAA
;
A
#
# COMPACT_ATOMS: atom_id res chain seq x y z
N MET A 1 -10.65 -18.07 -26.68
CA MET A 1 -10.97 -18.35 -25.26
C MET A 1 -11.45 -17.07 -24.62
N ALA A 2 -12.56 -17.09 -23.88
CA ALA A 2 -13.04 -15.90 -23.17
C ALA A 2 -11.99 -15.46 -22.14
N GLU A 3 -11.69 -14.17 -22.11
CA GLU A 3 -10.75 -13.60 -21.13
C GLU A 3 -11.37 -13.69 -19.74
N GLN A 4 -10.74 -14.45 -18.85
CA GLN A 4 -11.20 -14.60 -17.48
C GLN A 4 -10.85 -13.34 -16.69
N LYS A 5 -11.87 -12.64 -16.17
CA LYS A 5 -11.74 -11.47 -15.31
C LYS A 5 -12.07 -11.85 -13.88
N TYR A 6 -11.34 -11.28 -12.94
CA TYR A 6 -11.54 -11.42 -11.50
C TYR A 6 -11.78 -10.05 -10.89
N THR A 7 -12.57 -9.95 -9.86
CA THR A 7 -12.63 -8.72 -9.05
C THR A 7 -11.37 -8.61 -8.18
N ILE A 8 -11.04 -7.42 -7.70
CA ILE A 8 -9.93 -7.27 -6.76
C ILE A 8 -10.20 -8.08 -5.48
N SER A 9 -11.46 -8.13 -5.02
CA SER A 9 -11.85 -8.99 -3.89
C SER A 9 -11.55 -10.48 -4.12
N ASP A 10 -11.70 -10.99 -5.33
CA ASP A 10 -11.48 -12.40 -5.64
C ASP A 10 -10.03 -12.84 -5.49
N ILE A 11 -9.08 -11.91 -5.64
CA ILE A 11 -7.64 -12.17 -5.65
C ILE A 11 -6.96 -11.87 -4.31
N ILE A 12 -7.69 -11.32 -3.34
CA ILE A 12 -7.19 -11.08 -2.00
C ILE A 12 -7.30 -12.36 -1.17
N GLU A 13 -6.20 -12.73 -0.50
CA GLU A 13 -6.13 -13.82 0.45
C GLU A 13 -6.60 -13.39 1.84
N SER A 14 -6.13 -12.24 2.31
CA SER A 14 -6.46 -11.71 3.64
C SER A 14 -6.39 -10.19 3.68
N TYR A 15 -7.23 -9.63 4.56
CA TYR A 15 -7.22 -8.20 4.89
C TYR A 15 -6.57 -7.97 6.24
N ILE A 16 -5.79 -6.89 6.34
CA ILE A 16 -5.08 -6.49 7.53
C ILE A 16 -5.54 -5.07 7.89
N SER A 17 -6.20 -4.92 9.05
CA SER A 17 -6.63 -3.61 9.53
C SER A 17 -5.47 -2.83 10.09
N GLY A 18 -5.54 -1.47 10.00
CA GLY A 18 -4.56 -0.60 10.61
C GLY A 18 -4.69 -0.51 12.13
N ASP A 19 -3.60 -0.10 12.77
CA ASP A 19 -3.55 0.28 14.18
C ASP A 19 -2.58 1.48 14.33
N TRP A 20 -3.11 2.61 14.83
CA TRP A 20 -2.28 3.80 15.04
C TRP A 20 -1.40 3.69 16.28
N GLY A 21 -1.83 2.94 17.28
CA GLY A 21 -1.12 2.80 18.54
C GLY A 21 -0.99 4.11 19.32
N ASN A 22 -0.02 4.13 20.25
CA ASN A 22 0.29 5.25 21.13
C ASN A 22 1.58 5.97 20.72
N ASP A 23 1.75 7.24 21.13
CA ASP A 23 2.99 7.99 20.92
C ASP A 23 4.13 7.48 21.84
N GLU A 24 3.77 7.05 23.04
CA GLU A 24 4.68 6.54 24.06
C GLU A 24 4.31 5.11 24.44
N PRO A 25 5.27 4.29 24.90
CA PRO A 25 4.97 2.95 25.38
C PRO A 25 4.10 2.99 26.65
N THR A 26 3.15 2.07 26.74
CA THR A 26 2.32 1.84 27.92
C THR A 26 2.41 0.37 28.34
N GLU A 27 1.86 0.02 29.51
CA GLU A 27 1.83 -1.37 29.98
C GLU A 27 1.17 -2.32 28.99
N ASP A 28 0.07 -1.87 28.32
CA ASP A 28 -0.70 -2.66 27.36
C ASP A 28 -0.21 -2.52 25.90
N ALA A 29 0.66 -1.55 25.60
CA ALA A 29 1.12 -1.23 24.24
C ALA A 29 2.60 -0.83 24.27
N SER A 30 3.49 -1.82 24.38
CA SER A 30 4.93 -1.63 24.52
C SER A 30 5.75 -2.01 23.28
N CYS A 31 5.13 -2.64 22.26
CA CYS A 31 5.83 -3.06 21.06
C CYS A 31 6.06 -1.86 20.12
N PRO A 32 7.32 -1.48 19.84
CA PRO A 32 7.62 -0.41 18.88
C PRO A 32 7.34 -0.88 17.46
N VAL A 33 6.68 -0.02 16.66
CA VAL A 33 6.31 -0.28 15.26
C VAL A 33 6.52 0.96 14.40
N SER A 34 6.86 0.76 13.14
CA SER A 34 6.82 1.79 12.10
C SER A 34 5.42 1.82 11.48
N CYS A 35 4.66 2.89 11.69
CA CYS A 35 3.25 2.96 11.31
C CYS A 35 3.03 3.79 10.04
N ILE A 36 2.76 3.15 8.90
CA ILE A 36 2.54 3.79 7.60
C ILE A 36 1.22 4.55 7.59
N ARG A 37 1.27 5.84 7.26
CA ARG A 37 0.11 6.72 7.03
C ARG A 37 -0.12 6.97 5.55
N GLY A 38 -1.25 7.53 5.18
CA GLY A 38 -1.49 8.03 3.82
C GLY A 38 -0.43 9.04 3.34
N ALA A 39 0.13 9.86 4.25
CA ALA A 39 1.19 10.81 3.95
C ALA A 39 2.53 10.14 3.58
N ASP A 40 2.77 8.92 4.04
CA ASP A 40 4.03 8.21 3.83
C ASP A 40 4.05 7.42 2.51
N ILE A 41 2.90 7.25 1.83
CA ILE A 41 2.79 6.46 0.60
C ILE A 41 3.69 7.01 -0.52
N VAL A 42 3.65 8.32 -0.76
CA VAL A 42 4.49 8.95 -1.81
C VAL A 42 5.98 8.95 -1.42
N PRO A 43 6.38 9.32 -0.20
CA PRO A 43 7.75 9.13 0.26
C PRO A 43 8.27 7.70 0.09
N ILE A 44 7.51 6.68 0.53
CA ILE A 44 7.91 5.28 0.40
C ILE A 44 8.11 4.89 -1.08
N TYR A 45 7.22 5.31 -1.96
CA TYR A 45 7.39 5.14 -3.42
C TYR A 45 8.71 5.74 -3.94
N ASN A 46 9.18 6.81 -3.31
CA ASN A 46 10.46 7.44 -3.63
C ASN A 46 11.67 6.85 -2.87
N SER A 47 11.47 5.76 -2.13
CA SER A 47 12.48 5.14 -1.25
C SER A 47 12.91 6.06 -0.08
N GLU A 48 12.00 6.91 0.39
CA GLU A 48 12.21 7.81 1.52
C GLU A 48 11.41 7.29 2.73
N TYR A 49 12.09 6.70 3.71
CA TYR A 49 11.45 6.02 4.84
C TYR A 49 11.57 6.76 6.16
N ASN A 50 12.32 7.88 6.21
CA ASN A 50 12.69 8.56 7.46
C ASN A 50 11.49 9.15 8.22
N ASN A 51 10.42 9.51 7.51
CA ASN A 51 9.25 10.19 8.07
C ASN A 51 8.17 9.24 8.60
N ILE A 52 8.35 7.92 8.46
CA ILE A 52 7.41 6.94 9.00
C ILE A 52 7.47 7.00 10.53
N PRO A 53 6.36 7.35 11.22
CA PRO A 53 6.38 7.55 12.66
C PRO A 53 6.58 6.24 13.42
N LEU A 54 7.34 6.33 14.51
CA LEU A 54 7.41 5.30 15.54
C LEU A 54 6.15 5.38 16.39
N ARG A 55 5.50 4.22 16.60
CA ARG A 55 4.31 4.07 17.43
C ARG A 55 4.48 2.85 18.33
N TYR A 56 3.60 2.71 19.31
CA TYR A 56 3.61 1.58 20.24
C TYR A 56 2.25 0.90 20.25
N ILE A 57 2.24 -0.42 20.04
CA ILE A 57 1.03 -1.26 20.01
C ILE A 57 1.21 -2.48 20.93
N SER A 58 0.12 -3.20 21.19
CA SER A 58 0.20 -4.45 21.95
C SER A 58 0.82 -5.59 21.13
N GLU A 59 1.38 -6.58 21.80
CA GLU A 59 1.89 -7.81 21.14
C GLU A 59 0.80 -8.52 20.30
N LYS A 60 -0.42 -8.57 20.81
CA LYS A 60 -1.56 -9.13 20.09
C LYS A 60 -1.87 -8.33 18.83
N SER A 61 -1.77 -7.01 18.88
CA SER A 61 -1.96 -6.17 17.70
C SER A 61 -0.85 -6.40 16.69
N LEU A 62 0.41 -6.42 17.14
CA LEU A 62 1.56 -6.68 16.28
C LEU A 62 1.46 -8.04 15.57
N SER A 63 1.16 -9.10 16.30
CA SER A 63 1.04 -10.45 15.72
C SER A 63 -0.03 -10.57 14.63
N ASN A 64 -1.09 -9.75 14.71
CA ASN A 64 -2.20 -9.76 13.75
C ASN A 64 -2.06 -8.75 12.60
N ARG A 65 -1.17 -7.75 12.74
CA ARG A 65 -1.11 -6.60 11.83
C ARG A 65 0.27 -6.32 11.25
N ALA A 66 1.29 -7.05 11.69
CA ALA A 66 2.61 -6.92 11.09
C ALA A 66 2.55 -7.21 9.58
N LEU A 67 3.03 -6.24 8.82
CA LEU A 67 3.10 -6.36 7.37
C LEU A 67 4.36 -7.15 6.98
N GLN A 68 4.25 -7.88 5.88
CA GLN A 68 5.33 -8.67 5.30
C GLN A 68 5.57 -8.27 3.85
N GLU A 69 6.68 -8.73 3.29
CA GLU A 69 6.96 -8.53 1.87
C GLU A 69 5.80 -9.04 1.00
N GLY A 70 5.40 -8.23 0.04
CA GLY A 70 4.28 -8.55 -0.85
C GLY A 70 2.93 -8.01 -0.39
N ASP A 71 2.78 -7.58 0.85
CA ASP A 71 1.56 -6.91 1.29
C ASP A 71 1.41 -5.55 0.57
N ILE A 72 0.17 -5.17 0.29
CA ILE A 72 -0.16 -3.88 -0.33
C ILE A 72 -0.97 -3.06 0.67
N VAL A 73 -0.47 -1.88 1.02
CA VAL A 73 -1.20 -0.91 1.83
C VAL A 73 -1.99 0.03 0.93
N ILE A 74 -3.24 0.32 1.29
CA ILE A 74 -4.12 1.27 0.60
C ILE A 74 -4.63 2.33 1.56
N GLU A 75 -4.62 3.58 1.13
CA GLU A 75 -5.24 4.69 1.85
C GLU A 75 -6.76 4.61 1.77
N LYS A 76 -7.42 4.44 2.91
CA LYS A 76 -8.88 4.42 3.01
C LYS A 76 -9.48 5.80 3.24
N SER A 77 -8.77 6.63 4.01
CA SER A 77 -9.29 7.95 4.44
C SER A 77 -8.23 9.01 4.26
N GLY A 78 -8.60 10.15 3.72
CA GLY A 78 -7.68 11.25 3.44
C GLY A 78 -8.07 11.97 2.16
N GLY A 79 -7.10 12.16 1.27
CA GLY A 79 -7.29 12.86 0.01
C GLY A 79 -7.47 14.37 0.17
N SER A 80 -7.76 15.03 -0.92
CA SER A 80 -8.06 16.46 -1.00
C SER A 80 -9.16 16.68 -2.06
N PRO A 81 -9.66 17.90 -2.27
CA PRO A 81 -10.63 18.15 -3.33
C PRO A 81 -10.18 17.65 -4.71
N THR A 82 -8.88 17.67 -4.98
CA THR A 82 -8.29 17.28 -6.27
C THR A 82 -7.58 15.92 -6.25
N GLN A 83 -7.41 15.31 -5.09
CA GLN A 83 -6.73 14.03 -4.92
C GLN A 83 -7.70 13.00 -4.33
N SER A 84 -7.88 11.87 -5.02
CA SER A 84 -8.69 10.77 -4.48
C SER A 84 -7.98 10.04 -3.35
N THR A 85 -8.77 9.36 -2.52
CA THR A 85 -8.30 8.25 -1.69
C THR A 85 -7.97 7.03 -2.56
N GLY A 86 -7.33 6.02 -2.00
CA GLY A 86 -7.00 4.80 -2.74
C GLY A 86 -5.56 4.75 -3.26
N ARG A 87 -4.68 5.65 -2.80
CA ARG A 87 -3.23 5.51 -3.04
C ARG A 87 -2.74 4.21 -2.44
N VAL A 88 -1.84 3.54 -3.14
CA VAL A 88 -1.29 2.25 -2.70
C VAL A 88 0.22 2.31 -2.56
N VAL A 89 0.75 1.49 -1.67
CA VAL A 89 2.19 1.22 -1.55
C VAL A 89 2.43 -0.28 -1.35
N TYR A 90 3.47 -0.78 -1.98
CA TYR A 90 3.94 -2.16 -1.87
C TYR A 90 4.94 -2.28 -0.72
N ILE A 91 4.79 -3.28 0.12
CA ILE A 91 5.75 -3.57 1.18
C ILE A 91 6.90 -4.37 0.57
N SER A 92 8.00 -3.68 0.33
CA SER A 92 9.20 -4.26 -0.26
C SER A 92 10.16 -4.81 0.80
N LYS A 93 11.09 -5.65 0.35
CA LYS A 93 12.13 -6.19 1.20
C LYS A 93 13.03 -5.08 1.76
N GLU A 94 13.38 -4.10 0.94
CA GLU A 94 14.22 -2.96 1.33
C GLU A 94 13.56 -2.13 2.43
N LEU A 95 12.25 -1.91 2.35
CA LEU A 95 11.50 -1.22 3.39
C LEU A 95 11.52 -2.00 4.72
N LEU A 96 11.39 -3.34 4.65
CA LEU A 96 11.44 -4.21 5.84
C LEU A 96 12.84 -4.33 6.44
N GLU A 97 13.90 -4.18 5.65
CA GLU A 97 15.28 -4.14 6.13
C GLU A 97 15.60 -2.84 6.86
N GLU A 98 15.03 -1.71 6.41
CA GLU A 98 15.22 -0.41 7.05
C GLU A 98 14.28 -0.15 8.23
N LYS A 99 13.08 -0.71 8.20
CA LYS A 99 12.04 -0.51 9.21
C LYS A 99 11.52 -1.84 9.73
N GLN A 100 11.64 -2.03 11.03
CA GLN A 100 11.12 -3.23 11.68
C GLN A 100 9.67 -3.05 12.13
N ASN A 101 8.95 -4.18 12.24
CA ASN A 101 7.60 -4.20 12.76
C ASN A 101 6.67 -3.19 12.06
N ILE A 102 6.57 -3.28 10.74
CA ILE A 102 5.75 -2.34 9.97
C ILE A 102 4.27 -2.68 10.14
N VAL A 103 3.47 -1.66 10.43
CA VAL A 103 2.00 -1.70 10.41
C VAL A 103 1.47 -0.50 9.63
N CYS A 104 0.17 -0.44 9.35
CA CYS A 104 -0.46 0.75 8.79
C CYS A 104 -1.40 1.42 9.80
N SER A 105 -1.64 2.70 9.63
CA SER A 105 -2.56 3.50 10.47
C SER A 105 -4.02 3.13 10.22
N ASN A 106 -4.92 3.56 11.10
CA ASN A 106 -6.37 3.35 10.96
C ASN A 106 -6.98 4.01 9.71
N PHE A 107 -6.30 4.99 9.12
CA PHE A 107 -6.69 5.62 7.84
C PHE A 107 -6.23 4.83 6.62
N CYS A 108 -5.51 3.75 6.84
CA CYS A 108 -5.08 2.79 5.83
C CYS A 108 -5.65 1.39 6.13
N ALA A 109 -5.53 0.51 5.19
CA ALA A 109 -5.66 -0.93 5.36
C ALA A 109 -4.57 -1.60 4.52
N ALA A 110 -4.25 -2.84 4.84
CA ALA A 110 -3.40 -3.64 3.99
C ALA A 110 -4.12 -4.92 3.57
N PHE A 111 -3.60 -5.56 2.54
CA PHE A 111 -4.11 -6.85 2.08
C PHE A 111 -3.00 -7.64 1.41
N ARG A 112 -3.14 -8.95 1.52
CA ARG A 112 -2.26 -9.95 0.92
C ARG A 112 -2.91 -10.53 -0.32
N ILE A 113 -2.13 -10.74 -1.35
CA ILE A 113 -2.58 -11.28 -2.62
C ILE A 113 -2.39 -12.80 -2.61
N LYS A 114 -3.38 -13.52 -3.16
CA LYS A 114 -3.32 -14.98 -3.32
C LYS A 114 -2.11 -15.42 -4.15
N PRO A 115 -1.48 -16.55 -3.84
CA PRO A 115 -0.19 -16.96 -4.43
C PRO A 115 -0.22 -17.25 -5.95
N GLU A 116 -1.41 -17.45 -6.53
CA GLU A 116 -1.58 -17.58 -7.98
C GLU A 116 -1.54 -16.24 -8.76
N TRP A 117 -1.28 -15.13 -8.05
CA TRP A 117 -1.08 -13.80 -8.59
C TRP A 117 0.26 -13.23 -8.12
N ASP A 118 0.90 -12.47 -8.97
CA ASP A 118 2.07 -11.68 -8.57
C ASP A 118 1.62 -10.40 -7.87
N ALA A 119 1.95 -10.26 -6.58
CA ALA A 119 1.51 -9.13 -5.75
C ALA A 119 2.03 -7.78 -6.29
N LYS A 120 3.24 -7.76 -6.86
CA LYS A 120 3.83 -6.54 -7.43
C LYS A 120 3.15 -6.14 -8.72
N TYR A 121 2.72 -7.10 -9.54
CA TYR A 121 1.88 -6.85 -10.71
C TYR A 121 0.52 -6.24 -10.30
N VAL A 122 -0.14 -6.81 -9.27
CA VAL A 122 -1.40 -6.27 -8.74
C VAL A 122 -1.21 -4.86 -8.20
N TYR A 123 -0.12 -4.60 -7.48
CA TYR A 123 0.24 -3.26 -7.01
C TYR A 123 0.33 -2.25 -8.17
N TYR A 124 1.04 -2.57 -9.25
CA TYR A 124 1.14 -1.70 -10.43
C TYR A 124 -0.21 -1.49 -11.13
N TYR A 125 -1.03 -2.53 -11.17
CA TYR A 125 -2.39 -2.40 -11.69
C TYR A 125 -3.22 -1.42 -10.85
N LEU A 126 -3.16 -1.52 -9.52
CA LEU A 126 -3.85 -0.60 -8.61
C LEU A 126 -3.35 0.84 -8.74
N GLN A 127 -2.04 1.05 -8.89
CA GLN A 127 -1.48 2.36 -9.20
C GLN A 127 -2.01 2.92 -10.53
N HIS A 128 -2.08 2.07 -11.55
CA HIS A 128 -2.58 2.47 -12.86
C HIS A 128 -4.04 2.95 -12.78
N ILE A 129 -4.93 2.19 -12.14
CA ILE A 129 -6.34 2.60 -12.00
C ILE A 129 -6.52 3.79 -11.06
N TYR A 130 -5.67 3.95 -10.04
CA TYR A 130 -5.63 5.16 -9.22
C TYR A 130 -5.30 6.39 -10.07
N ASN A 131 -4.25 6.33 -10.88
CA ASN A 131 -3.83 7.42 -11.77
C ASN A 131 -4.87 7.71 -12.87
N ALA A 132 -5.66 6.71 -13.28
CA ALA A 132 -6.80 6.86 -14.18
C ALA A 132 -8.05 7.45 -13.49
N GLY A 133 -7.99 7.76 -12.20
CA GLY A 133 -9.08 8.39 -11.44
C GLY A 133 -10.24 7.44 -11.10
N VAL A 134 -10.07 6.13 -11.23
CA VAL A 134 -11.15 5.14 -11.02
C VAL A 134 -11.68 5.21 -9.59
N PHE A 135 -10.82 5.42 -8.60
CA PHE A 135 -11.22 5.45 -7.18
C PHE A 135 -12.12 6.63 -6.81
N PHE A 136 -12.13 7.73 -7.57
CA PHE A 136 -13.08 8.83 -7.35
C PHE A 136 -14.56 8.37 -7.37
N ASN A 137 -14.86 7.31 -8.15
CA ASN A 137 -16.22 6.77 -8.25
C ASN A 137 -16.66 6.02 -7.00
N PHE A 138 -15.74 5.72 -6.10
CA PHE A 138 -15.97 4.93 -4.89
C PHE A 138 -15.73 5.72 -3.61
N GLU A 139 -15.68 7.04 -3.68
CA GLU A 139 -15.52 7.90 -2.51
C GLU A 139 -16.87 8.23 -1.85
N GLY A 140 -16.95 7.94 -0.55
CA GLY A 140 -18.01 8.46 0.33
C GLY A 140 -17.56 9.80 0.94
N LYS A 141 -18.47 10.77 0.96
CA LYS A 141 -18.26 12.05 1.65
C LYS A 141 -18.93 12.00 3.02
N THR A 142 -18.14 11.98 4.09
CA THR A 142 -18.61 12.18 5.44
C THR A 142 -17.80 13.30 6.08
N SER A 143 -18.48 14.37 6.55
CA SER A 143 -17.89 15.44 7.38
C SER A 143 -16.53 16.01 6.92
N GLY A 144 -16.37 16.26 5.62
CA GLY A 144 -15.16 16.92 5.08
C GLY A 144 -13.97 15.97 4.79
N LEU A 145 -13.95 14.78 5.33
CA LEU A 145 -12.96 13.76 5.03
C LEU A 145 -13.49 12.82 3.93
N LYS A 146 -12.69 12.55 2.92
CA LYS A 146 -13.00 11.54 1.91
C LYS A 146 -12.67 10.15 2.43
N ASN A 147 -13.56 9.19 2.19
CA ASN A 147 -13.36 7.80 2.55
C ASN A 147 -13.59 6.92 1.33
N LEU A 148 -12.66 6.04 1.04
CA LEU A 148 -12.82 4.99 0.04
C LEU A 148 -13.80 3.93 0.55
N ILE A 149 -14.88 3.69 -0.18
CA ILE A 149 -15.79 2.57 0.05
C ILE A 149 -15.11 1.32 -0.55
N MET A 150 -14.08 0.85 0.17
CA MET A 150 -13.14 -0.16 -0.32
C MET A 150 -13.82 -1.47 -0.73
N ASP A 151 -14.82 -1.94 0.04
CA ASP A 151 -15.56 -3.15 -0.28
C ASP A 151 -16.30 -3.04 -1.62
N THR A 152 -16.97 -1.92 -1.87
CA THR A 152 -17.64 -1.66 -3.15
C THR A 152 -16.64 -1.53 -4.29
N ALA A 153 -15.55 -0.79 -4.08
CA ALA A 153 -14.50 -0.64 -5.08
C ALA A 153 -13.90 -1.99 -5.49
N PHE A 154 -13.52 -2.80 -4.51
CA PHE A 154 -12.83 -4.07 -4.78
C PHE A 154 -13.73 -5.16 -5.35
N LYS A 155 -15.03 -5.10 -5.10
CA LYS A 155 -16.04 -5.97 -5.76
C LYS A 155 -16.39 -5.52 -7.18
N SER A 156 -16.18 -4.24 -7.52
CA SER A 156 -16.54 -3.67 -8.82
C SER A 156 -15.37 -3.61 -9.79
N ILE A 157 -14.17 -3.35 -9.28
CA ILE A 157 -12.96 -3.24 -10.10
C ILE A 157 -12.47 -4.64 -10.49
N THR A 158 -12.26 -4.86 -11.80
CA THR A 158 -11.85 -6.17 -12.30
C THR A 158 -10.45 -6.12 -12.90
N ILE A 159 -9.70 -7.19 -12.70
CA ILE A 159 -8.37 -7.42 -13.28
C ILE A 159 -8.42 -8.66 -14.18
N LYS A 160 -7.73 -8.59 -15.32
CA LYS A 160 -7.62 -9.71 -16.26
C LYS A 160 -6.57 -10.71 -15.77
N LYS A 161 -6.92 -12.00 -15.77
CA LYS A 161 -5.94 -13.06 -15.48
C LYS A 161 -5.07 -13.28 -16.70
N ILE A 162 -3.77 -13.10 -16.51
CA ILE A 162 -2.72 -13.46 -17.48
C ILE A 162 -1.77 -14.47 -16.82
N ALA A 163 -0.96 -15.15 -17.61
CA ALA A 163 0.00 -16.12 -17.07
C ALA A 163 0.91 -15.50 -16.01
N ILE A 164 1.22 -16.25 -14.95
CA ILE A 164 2.00 -15.72 -13.81
C ILE A 164 3.40 -15.25 -14.24
N GLU A 165 3.99 -15.92 -15.24
CA GLU A 165 5.28 -15.55 -15.82
C GLU A 165 5.22 -14.18 -16.51
N THR A 166 4.09 -13.91 -17.18
CA THR A 166 3.85 -12.59 -17.81
C THR A 166 3.63 -11.51 -16.75
N GLN A 167 2.88 -11.81 -15.67
CA GLN A 167 2.71 -10.89 -14.54
C GLN A 167 4.08 -10.51 -13.95
N ARG A 168 4.93 -11.50 -13.66
CA ARG A 168 6.28 -11.31 -13.13
C ARG A 168 7.16 -10.49 -14.08
N SER A 169 7.08 -10.77 -15.36
CA SER A 169 7.86 -10.02 -16.38
C SER A 169 7.46 -8.55 -16.41
N ILE A 170 6.15 -8.25 -16.38
CA ILE A 170 5.64 -6.87 -16.31
C ILE A 170 6.12 -6.20 -15.01
N ALA A 171 5.96 -6.87 -13.86
CA ALA A 171 6.39 -6.34 -12.57
C ALA A 171 7.89 -6.05 -12.54
N THR A 172 8.71 -6.93 -13.12
CA THR A 172 10.17 -6.75 -13.21
C THR A 172 10.54 -5.53 -14.05
N VAL A 173 9.93 -5.35 -15.22
CA VAL A 173 10.19 -4.18 -16.08
C VAL A 173 9.84 -2.89 -15.35
N LEU A 174 8.64 -2.81 -14.77
CA LEU A 174 8.18 -1.62 -14.07
C LEU A 174 9.04 -1.31 -12.84
N SER A 175 9.39 -2.31 -12.04
CA SER A 175 10.27 -2.10 -10.87
C SER A 175 11.68 -1.68 -11.25
N THR A 176 12.20 -2.14 -12.38
CA THR A 176 13.50 -1.69 -12.90
C THR A 176 13.45 -0.20 -13.28
N ILE A 177 12.36 0.24 -13.90
CA ILE A 177 12.15 1.66 -14.22
C ILE A 177 12.05 2.50 -12.95
N GLU A 178 11.26 2.05 -11.94
CA GLU A 178 11.14 2.75 -10.65
C GLU A 178 12.50 2.89 -9.96
N SER A 179 13.30 1.81 -9.90
CA SER A 179 14.65 1.82 -9.31
C SER A 179 15.57 2.82 -10.03
N LYS A 180 15.50 2.86 -11.37
CA LYS A 180 16.23 3.87 -12.17
C LYS A 180 15.81 5.30 -11.83
N MET A 181 14.49 5.53 -11.72
CA MET A 181 13.95 6.85 -11.37
C MET A 181 14.37 7.26 -9.95
N ALA A 182 14.36 6.35 -8.98
CA ALA A 182 14.83 6.60 -7.62
C ALA A 182 16.34 6.96 -7.61
N SER A 183 17.16 6.18 -8.32
CA SER A 183 18.60 6.45 -8.45
C SER A 183 18.87 7.82 -9.10
N ASN A 184 18.15 8.16 -10.16
CA ASN A 184 18.31 9.46 -10.82
C ASN A 184 17.90 10.63 -9.89
N ARG A 185 16.83 10.48 -9.09
CA ARG A 185 16.45 11.48 -8.09
C ARG A 185 17.54 11.69 -7.04
N ALA A 186 18.11 10.60 -6.52
CA ALA A 186 19.21 10.66 -5.55
C ALA A 186 20.45 11.37 -6.12
N ILE A 187 20.84 11.06 -7.37
CA ILE A 187 21.93 11.73 -8.07
C ILE A 187 21.65 13.24 -8.24
N ASN A 188 20.46 13.58 -8.70
CA ASN A 188 20.08 15.00 -8.90
C ASN A 188 20.07 15.78 -7.58
N HIS A 189 19.62 15.16 -6.49
CA HIS A 189 19.68 15.78 -5.16
C HIS A 189 21.12 16.03 -4.72
N TYR A 190 22.00 15.04 -4.94
CA TYR A 190 23.43 15.18 -4.61
C TYR A 190 24.14 16.26 -5.45
N LEU A 191 23.78 16.38 -6.73
CA LEU A 191 24.39 17.40 -7.62
C LEU A 191 23.88 18.83 -7.37
N ALA A 192 22.71 18.97 -6.73
CA ALA A 192 22.10 20.25 -6.41
C ALA A 192 22.48 20.81 -5.01
N ALA A 193 23.15 20.01 -4.18
CA ALA A 193 23.63 20.34 -2.84
C ALA A 193 25.06 20.89 -2.90
#